data_4b71dab97781379b4cf8873ebfbc183c
#
_entry.id   4b71dab97781379b4cf8873ebfbc183c
#
_cell.length_a   1.000
_cell.length_b   1.000
_cell.length_c   1.000
_cell.angle_alpha   90.00
_cell.angle_beta   90.00
_cell.angle_gamma   90.00
#
_symmetry.space_group_name_H-M   'P 1'
#
loop_
_entity.id
_entity.type
_entity.pdbx_description
1 polymer ?
#
loop_
_entity_poly.entity_id
_entity_poly.type
_entity_poly.pdbx_seq_one_letter_code
_entity_poly.pdbx_strand_id
1 'polypeptide(L)'
;MSMQLNPSEISELIRQRINDFEVVSEARNEGTIVSVSDGILKIHGLAEVMQGEMIELPGGKYGLALNLERDSVGAVVLGDYSEIVEGQKAKCTGRILEVPTGESMLGRVVDALGNPIDGKGPIEDATNAPVEKVAPGVISRQSVDQPVQTGYKSVDAMIPVGRGQRELIIGDRQTGKTALAIDAIINQKGTGIKCVYVAIGQKASTIANIVRKLEEHGAMAHTVVVAAAASDSAALQFIAPFAGCTMGEYFRDKGEDALIVYDDLTKQAWAYRQISLLLRRPPGREAYPGDVFYLHSRLLERAARINADHVEKITNGEVKGQTGSLTALPIIETQAGDVSAFVPTNVISITDGQIFLETDLFNAGIRPAVNAGLSVSRVGGAAQTKIVKKLGGGVRLALAQYRELAAFAQFASDLDDATREQLEHGQRVTELMKQNQYAPMSVAEMAVSLFSAEKGHLKDVELSKISDFEAALQDHMANNEKALMDKINGSGDYNKDIEAELEAAISKFKETATW
;
A
#
# COMPACT_ATOMS: atom_id res chain seq x y z
N MET A 1 -49.81 54.23 27.11
CA MET A 1 -50.68 53.15 26.60
C MET A 1 -49.79 51.95 26.39
N SER A 2 -49.85 50.97 27.26
CA SER A 2 -49.16 49.69 27.06
C SER A 2 -49.98 48.83 26.10
N MET A 3 -49.46 48.60 24.93
CA MET A 3 -50.02 47.65 23.98
C MET A 3 -49.86 46.25 24.58
N GLN A 4 -50.94 45.71 25.12
CA GLN A 4 -51.05 44.29 25.49
C GLN A 4 -51.29 43.52 24.17
N LEU A 5 -50.26 42.86 23.69
CA LEU A 5 -50.39 41.91 22.56
C LEU A 5 -51.24 40.74 23.01
N ASN A 6 -52.23 40.40 22.19
CA ASN A 6 -53.14 39.29 22.42
C ASN A 6 -52.39 37.95 22.30
N PRO A 7 -52.63 36.94 23.15
CA PRO A 7 -51.93 35.65 23.07
C PRO A 7 -51.98 34.97 21.69
N SER A 8 -53.04 35.24 20.90
CA SER A 8 -53.14 34.77 19.51
C SER A 8 -52.17 35.46 18.57
N GLU A 9 -51.94 36.77 18.72
CA GLU A 9 -50.96 37.53 17.92
C GLU A 9 -49.51 37.14 18.23
N ILE A 10 -49.25 36.82 19.50
CA ILE A 10 -47.93 36.31 19.90
C ILE A 10 -47.67 34.92 19.30
N SER A 11 -48.67 34.04 19.29
CA SER A 11 -48.56 32.72 18.67
C SER A 11 -48.41 32.79 17.16
N GLU A 12 -49.03 33.72 16.50
CA GLU A 12 -48.90 33.95 15.06
C GLU A 12 -47.51 34.53 14.69
N LEU A 13 -47.02 35.50 15.48
CA LEU A 13 -45.66 36.02 15.33
C LEU A 13 -44.56 34.97 15.58
N ILE A 14 -44.76 34.08 16.54
CA ILE A 14 -43.85 32.96 16.81
C ILE A 14 -43.89 31.95 15.65
N ARG A 15 -45.05 31.60 15.14
CA ARG A 15 -45.17 30.74 13.94
C ARG A 15 -44.52 31.36 12.71
N GLN A 16 -44.73 32.65 12.48
CA GLN A 16 -44.12 33.35 11.37
C GLN A 16 -42.58 33.37 11.49
N ARG A 17 -42.05 33.63 12.69
CA ARG A 17 -40.59 33.56 12.93
C ARG A 17 -40.01 32.15 12.80
N ILE A 18 -40.75 31.12 13.20
CA ILE A 18 -40.32 29.73 13.04
C ILE A 18 -40.29 29.37 11.56
N ASN A 19 -41.31 29.73 10.79
CA ASN A 19 -41.36 29.50 9.34
C ASN A 19 -40.24 30.29 8.62
N ASP A 20 -40.02 31.56 9.02
CA ASP A 20 -38.91 32.37 8.46
C ASP A 20 -37.54 31.77 8.83
N PHE A 21 -37.41 31.18 10.01
CA PHE A 21 -36.17 30.52 10.44
C PHE A 21 -35.93 29.19 9.67
N GLU A 22 -36.97 28.39 9.45
CA GLU A 22 -36.88 27.16 8.64
C GLU A 22 -36.52 27.51 7.18
N VAL A 23 -37.15 28.52 6.58
CA VAL A 23 -36.84 28.98 5.23
C VAL A 23 -35.41 29.52 5.11
N VAL A 24 -34.93 30.25 6.12
CA VAL A 24 -33.54 30.76 6.15
C VAL A 24 -32.56 29.63 6.36
N SER A 25 -32.88 28.61 7.16
CA SER A 25 -32.04 27.43 7.35
C SER A 25 -31.98 26.58 6.07
N GLU A 26 -33.11 26.34 5.41
CA GLU A 26 -33.15 25.66 4.11
C GLU A 26 -32.37 26.44 3.04
N ALA A 27 -32.52 27.76 2.98
CA ALA A 27 -31.79 28.61 2.02
C ALA A 27 -30.28 28.62 2.26
N ARG A 28 -29.80 28.40 3.49
CA ARG A 28 -28.37 28.27 3.81
C ARG A 28 -27.77 26.94 3.40
N ASN A 29 -28.59 25.88 3.39
CA ASN A 29 -28.19 24.51 3.09
C ASN A 29 -28.40 24.13 1.61
N GLU A 30 -29.04 25.00 0.80
CA GLU A 30 -29.22 24.82 -0.62
C GLU A 30 -28.32 25.77 -1.44
N GLY A 31 -27.83 25.27 -2.55
CA GLY A 31 -27.09 26.04 -3.54
C GLY A 31 -27.59 25.77 -4.95
N THR A 32 -27.13 26.60 -5.90
CA THR A 32 -27.43 26.45 -7.31
C THR A 32 -26.13 26.19 -8.08
N ILE A 33 -26.11 25.17 -8.91
CA ILE A 33 -24.99 24.84 -9.78
C ILE A 33 -24.89 25.93 -10.86
N VAL A 34 -23.79 26.67 -10.89
CA VAL A 34 -23.56 27.78 -11.83
C VAL A 34 -22.63 27.40 -12.96
N SER A 35 -21.84 26.35 -12.81
CA SER A 35 -21.06 25.78 -13.93
C SER A 35 -20.74 24.31 -13.68
N VAL A 36 -20.64 23.56 -14.77
CA VAL A 36 -20.23 22.15 -14.80
C VAL A 36 -19.09 22.03 -15.83
N SER A 37 -17.95 21.48 -15.42
CA SER A 37 -16.82 21.22 -16.32
C SER A 37 -16.06 20.00 -15.85
N ASP A 38 -16.02 18.94 -16.67
CA ASP A 38 -15.27 17.70 -16.41
C ASP A 38 -15.48 17.11 -15.00
N GLY A 39 -16.75 17.11 -14.52
CA GLY A 39 -17.09 16.60 -13.19
C GLY A 39 -16.77 17.55 -12.04
N ILE A 40 -16.30 18.76 -12.33
CA ILE A 40 -16.15 19.84 -11.34
C ILE A 40 -17.38 20.75 -11.42
N LEU A 41 -17.94 21.04 -10.27
CA LEU A 41 -19.09 21.93 -10.10
C LEU A 41 -18.66 23.20 -9.40
N LYS A 42 -19.16 24.34 -9.90
CA LYS A 42 -19.17 25.57 -9.12
C LYS A 42 -20.62 25.80 -8.66
N ILE A 43 -20.80 25.88 -7.36
CA ILE A 43 -22.13 25.97 -6.71
C ILE A 43 -22.18 27.31 -5.98
N HIS A 44 -23.18 28.13 -6.28
CA HIS A 44 -23.43 29.37 -5.55
C HIS A 44 -24.39 29.09 -4.40
N GLY A 45 -24.08 29.58 -3.22
CA GLY A 45 -24.79 29.25 -1.97
C GLY A 45 -24.04 28.22 -1.15
N LEU A 46 -24.77 27.32 -0.44
CA LEU A 46 -24.21 26.33 0.49
C LEU A 46 -23.36 27.00 1.59
N ALA A 47 -23.91 27.99 2.26
CA ALA A 47 -23.16 28.81 3.22
C ALA A 47 -22.64 28.03 4.46
N GLU A 48 -23.24 26.88 4.76
CA GLU A 48 -22.91 26.04 5.94
C GLU A 48 -22.08 24.79 5.57
N VAL A 49 -21.70 24.62 4.29
CA VAL A 49 -20.95 23.46 3.85
C VAL A 49 -19.55 23.40 4.49
N MET A 50 -19.15 22.21 4.90
CA MET A 50 -17.81 21.94 5.41
C MET A 50 -16.88 21.42 4.31
N GLN A 51 -15.59 21.64 4.46
CA GLN A 51 -14.62 21.04 3.56
C GLN A 51 -14.61 19.53 3.71
N GLY A 52 -14.66 18.79 2.60
CA GLY A 52 -14.78 17.33 2.60
C GLY A 52 -16.19 16.81 2.88
N GLU A 53 -17.18 17.69 2.93
CA GLU A 53 -18.59 17.32 3.08
C GLU A 53 -19.13 16.76 1.77
N MET A 54 -19.99 15.74 1.87
CA MET A 54 -20.80 15.26 0.76
C MET A 54 -21.92 16.25 0.45
N ILE A 55 -22.07 16.60 -0.81
CA ILE A 55 -23.13 17.43 -1.34
C ILE A 55 -24.08 16.54 -2.11
N GLU A 56 -25.35 16.58 -1.78
CA GLU A 56 -26.40 15.89 -2.54
C GLU A 56 -26.67 16.66 -3.85
N LEU A 57 -26.62 15.93 -4.94
CA LEU A 57 -26.81 16.44 -6.31
C LEU A 57 -28.06 15.80 -6.93
N PRO A 58 -28.62 16.38 -8.00
CA PRO A 58 -29.75 15.81 -8.71
C PRO A 58 -29.52 14.35 -9.13
N GLY A 59 -30.59 13.56 -9.13
CA GLY A 59 -30.54 12.14 -9.50
C GLY A 59 -29.95 11.22 -8.43
N GLY A 60 -29.87 11.66 -7.16
CA GLY A 60 -29.32 10.87 -6.06
C GLY A 60 -27.79 10.71 -6.14
N LYS A 61 -27.12 11.57 -6.89
CA LYS A 61 -25.65 11.62 -7.01
C LYS A 61 -25.06 12.45 -5.89
N TYR A 62 -23.78 12.28 -5.64
CA TYR A 62 -23.05 13.03 -4.61
C TYR A 62 -21.85 13.73 -5.18
N GLY A 63 -21.54 14.89 -4.62
CA GLY A 63 -20.32 15.64 -4.85
C GLY A 63 -19.53 15.77 -3.55
N LEU A 64 -18.25 16.08 -3.67
CA LEU A 64 -17.35 16.35 -2.54
C LEU A 64 -16.93 17.81 -2.58
N ALA A 65 -17.17 18.56 -1.50
CA ALA A 65 -16.76 19.96 -1.35
C ALA A 65 -15.24 20.05 -1.17
N LEU A 66 -14.54 20.72 -2.09
CA LEU A 66 -13.08 20.83 -2.05
C LEU A 66 -12.57 22.28 -1.93
N ASN A 67 -13.25 23.25 -2.53
CA ASN A 67 -12.91 24.67 -2.42
C ASN A 67 -14.07 25.41 -1.80
N LEU A 68 -13.83 26.07 -0.68
CA LEU A 68 -14.79 26.93 -0.02
C LEU A 68 -14.39 28.39 -0.29
N GLU A 69 -15.14 29.07 -1.16
CA GLU A 69 -14.98 30.50 -1.44
C GLU A 69 -16.11 31.27 -0.74
N ARG A 70 -16.00 32.59 -0.69
CA ARG A 70 -16.97 33.43 0.01
C ARG A 70 -18.41 33.24 -0.48
N ASP A 71 -18.61 33.18 -1.79
CA ASP A 71 -19.92 33.15 -2.43
C ASP A 71 -20.18 31.87 -3.23
N SER A 72 -19.23 30.95 -3.26
CA SER A 72 -19.33 29.72 -4.05
C SER A 72 -18.52 28.57 -3.47
N VAL A 73 -18.92 27.38 -3.84
CA VAL A 73 -18.26 26.13 -3.47
C VAL A 73 -17.80 25.43 -4.74
N GLY A 74 -16.52 25.07 -4.77
CA GLY A 74 -15.98 24.16 -5.78
C GLY A 74 -16.13 22.72 -5.30
N ALA A 75 -16.92 21.93 -6.00
CA ALA A 75 -17.15 20.54 -5.68
C ALA A 75 -16.76 19.62 -6.83
N VAL A 76 -16.41 18.38 -6.54
CA VAL A 76 -16.15 17.33 -7.53
C VAL A 76 -17.24 16.26 -7.44
N VAL A 77 -17.76 15.82 -8.56
CA VAL A 77 -18.79 14.77 -8.62
C VAL A 77 -18.15 13.40 -8.35
N LEU A 78 -18.77 12.64 -7.49
CA LEU A 78 -18.36 11.26 -7.16
C LEU A 78 -19.06 10.27 -8.11
N GLY A 79 -18.54 10.13 -9.32
CA GLY A 79 -19.09 9.23 -10.35
C GLY A 79 -19.47 9.94 -11.64
N ASP A 80 -20.54 9.45 -12.29
CA ASP A 80 -21.02 10.00 -13.56
C ASP A 80 -21.76 11.35 -13.36
N TYR A 81 -21.36 12.33 -14.14
CA TYR A 81 -21.88 13.70 -14.10
C TYR A 81 -22.67 14.10 -15.37
N SER A 82 -22.93 13.16 -16.27
CA SER A 82 -23.55 13.43 -17.58
C SER A 82 -24.93 14.10 -17.51
N GLU A 83 -25.68 13.84 -16.43
CA GLU A 83 -27.04 14.39 -16.21
C GLU A 83 -27.04 15.68 -15.37
N ILE A 84 -25.90 16.13 -14.89
CA ILE A 84 -25.81 17.33 -14.06
C ILE A 84 -25.65 18.54 -14.97
N VAL A 85 -26.55 19.51 -14.83
CA VAL A 85 -26.59 20.72 -15.65
C VAL A 85 -26.65 21.99 -14.79
N GLU A 86 -26.26 23.12 -15.38
CA GLU A 86 -26.35 24.43 -14.75
C GLU A 86 -27.80 24.77 -14.37
N GLY A 87 -27.99 25.48 -13.28
CA GLY A 87 -29.29 25.86 -12.74
C GLY A 87 -29.94 24.85 -11.81
N GLN A 88 -29.43 23.62 -11.75
CA GLN A 88 -29.93 22.62 -10.80
C GLN A 88 -29.55 22.94 -9.35
N LYS A 89 -30.30 22.38 -8.41
CA LYS A 89 -30.08 22.55 -6.97
C LYS A 89 -29.13 21.51 -6.43
N ALA A 90 -28.32 21.93 -5.46
CA ALA A 90 -27.46 21.07 -4.66
C ALA A 90 -27.73 21.34 -3.18
N LYS A 91 -27.58 20.34 -2.32
CA LYS A 91 -27.87 20.43 -0.87
C LYS A 91 -26.68 19.95 -0.05
N CYS A 92 -26.42 20.64 1.06
CA CYS A 92 -25.54 20.15 2.11
C CYS A 92 -26.15 18.89 2.76
N THR A 93 -25.33 17.89 3.02
CA THR A 93 -25.76 16.69 3.73
C THR A 93 -25.43 16.73 5.22
N GLY A 94 -24.55 17.63 5.64
CA GLY A 94 -23.96 17.66 6.99
C GLY A 94 -23.07 16.46 7.30
N ARG A 95 -22.72 15.64 6.27
CA ARG A 95 -21.97 14.40 6.43
C ARG A 95 -20.66 14.48 5.66
N ILE A 96 -19.58 14.19 6.34
CA ILE A 96 -18.25 13.99 5.71
C ILE A 96 -18.27 12.65 4.98
N LEU A 97 -17.48 12.53 3.91
CA LEU A 97 -17.38 11.29 3.13
C LEU A 97 -16.93 10.11 4.01
N GLU A 98 -17.75 9.07 4.01
CA GLU A 98 -17.53 7.82 4.73
C GLU A 98 -17.53 6.62 3.77
N VAL A 99 -16.85 5.55 4.18
CA VAL A 99 -16.85 4.27 3.46
C VAL A 99 -17.11 3.12 4.42
N PRO A 100 -17.71 2.01 3.93
CA PRO A 100 -17.92 0.82 4.73
C PRO A 100 -16.57 0.20 5.12
N THR A 101 -16.48 -0.29 6.34
CA THR A 101 -15.34 -0.99 6.92
C THR A 101 -15.85 -2.20 7.69
N GLY A 102 -15.02 -3.21 7.85
CA GLY A 102 -15.39 -4.41 8.60
C GLY A 102 -14.76 -5.68 8.03
N GLU A 103 -14.93 -6.76 8.75
CA GLU A 103 -14.48 -8.08 8.28
C GLU A 103 -15.28 -8.57 7.07
N SER A 104 -16.52 -8.14 6.92
CA SER A 104 -17.37 -8.42 5.77
C SER A 104 -16.83 -7.86 4.44
N MET A 105 -15.85 -6.94 4.52
CA MET A 105 -15.13 -6.43 3.34
C MET A 105 -14.12 -7.42 2.78
N LEU A 106 -13.64 -8.39 3.57
CA LEU A 106 -12.67 -9.39 3.12
C LEU A 106 -13.25 -10.27 2.03
N GLY A 107 -12.47 -10.54 1.00
CA GLY A 107 -12.92 -11.32 -0.17
C GLY A 107 -13.73 -10.53 -1.19
N ARG A 108 -13.92 -9.23 -0.98
CA ARG A 108 -14.75 -8.37 -1.84
C ARG A 108 -13.89 -7.45 -2.71
N VAL A 109 -14.47 -7.10 -3.87
CA VAL A 109 -13.95 -6.06 -4.76
C VAL A 109 -14.94 -4.91 -4.75
N VAL A 110 -14.47 -3.73 -4.37
CA VAL A 110 -15.29 -2.53 -4.20
C VAL A 110 -14.75 -1.35 -5.00
N ASP A 111 -15.60 -0.38 -5.27
CA ASP A 111 -15.18 0.91 -5.83
C ASP A 111 -14.55 1.84 -4.77
N ALA A 112 -14.18 3.05 -5.16
CA ALA A 112 -13.59 4.05 -4.25
C ALA A 112 -14.55 4.54 -3.15
N LEU A 113 -15.83 4.27 -3.25
CA LEU A 113 -16.86 4.61 -2.26
C LEU A 113 -17.25 3.40 -1.39
N GLY A 114 -16.63 2.24 -1.64
CA GLY A 114 -16.92 1.00 -0.93
C GLY A 114 -18.12 0.22 -1.45
N ASN A 115 -18.70 0.59 -2.59
CA ASN A 115 -19.76 -0.17 -3.22
C ASN A 115 -19.21 -1.44 -3.86
N PRO A 116 -19.84 -2.61 -3.68
CA PRO A 116 -19.37 -3.86 -4.28
C PRO A 116 -19.55 -3.84 -5.80
N ILE A 117 -18.48 -4.24 -6.51
CA ILE A 117 -18.44 -4.35 -7.98
C ILE A 117 -18.12 -5.78 -8.45
N ASP A 118 -18.09 -6.74 -7.54
CA ASP A 118 -17.72 -8.14 -7.77
C ASP A 118 -18.90 -9.05 -8.11
N GLY A 119 -20.12 -8.50 -8.18
CA GLY A 119 -21.35 -9.27 -8.44
C GLY A 119 -21.81 -10.21 -7.31
N LYS A 120 -21.16 -10.14 -6.13
CA LYS A 120 -21.49 -11.00 -4.98
C LYS A 120 -22.60 -10.43 -4.08
N GLY A 121 -23.32 -9.41 -4.55
CA GLY A 121 -24.40 -8.74 -3.80
C GLY A 121 -23.90 -7.71 -2.79
N PRO A 122 -24.82 -7.09 -2.00
CA PRO A 122 -24.48 -6.07 -1.02
C PRO A 122 -23.57 -6.62 0.09
N ILE A 123 -22.85 -5.73 0.74
CA ILE A 123 -22.01 -6.06 1.91
C ILE A 123 -22.84 -5.79 3.16
N GLU A 124 -23.15 -6.85 3.89
CA GLU A 124 -23.86 -6.79 5.16
C GLU A 124 -22.89 -6.62 6.32
N ASP A 125 -23.38 -6.12 7.46
CA ASP A 125 -22.61 -5.97 8.72
C ASP A 125 -21.38 -5.06 8.61
N ALA A 126 -21.31 -4.16 7.64
CA ALA A 126 -20.27 -3.15 7.54
C ALA A 126 -20.59 -1.93 8.41
N THR A 127 -19.57 -1.35 9.01
CA THR A 127 -19.65 -0.07 9.74
C THR A 127 -19.03 1.04 8.92
N ASN A 128 -19.69 2.20 8.84
CA ASN A 128 -19.13 3.34 8.11
C ASN A 128 -18.07 4.07 8.93
N ALA A 129 -17.01 4.46 8.27
CA ALA A 129 -15.94 5.25 8.87
C ALA A 129 -15.50 6.38 7.92
N PRO A 130 -15.11 7.55 8.47
CA PRO A 130 -14.64 8.69 7.65
C PRO A 130 -13.45 8.32 6.79
N VAL A 131 -13.47 8.78 5.53
CA VAL A 131 -12.38 8.55 4.56
C VAL A 131 -11.13 9.31 4.95
N GLU A 132 -11.30 10.56 5.39
CA GLU A 132 -10.19 11.39 5.90
C GLU A 132 -10.15 11.31 7.43
N LYS A 133 -9.02 10.82 7.95
CA LYS A 133 -8.73 10.72 9.38
C LYS A 133 -7.35 11.28 9.68
N VAL A 134 -7.20 11.78 10.89
CA VAL A 134 -5.89 12.19 11.42
C VAL A 134 -5.05 10.95 11.72
N ALA A 135 -3.79 10.97 11.31
CA ALA A 135 -2.84 9.91 11.61
C ALA A 135 -2.61 9.73 13.12
N PRO A 136 -2.26 8.52 13.60
CA PRO A 136 -1.91 8.30 14.99
C PRO A 136 -0.78 9.24 15.45
N GLY A 137 -0.96 9.88 16.60
CA GLY A 137 0.03 10.77 17.19
C GLY A 137 1.28 10.03 17.70
N VAL A 138 2.32 10.80 18.07
CA VAL A 138 3.61 10.23 18.53
C VAL A 138 3.44 9.29 19.73
N ILE A 139 2.62 9.68 20.70
CA ILE A 139 2.40 8.90 21.95
C ILE A 139 1.69 7.56 21.69
N SER A 140 0.87 7.48 20.67
CA SER A 140 0.11 6.26 20.32
C SER A 140 0.91 5.26 19.47
N ARG A 141 2.08 5.66 18.98
CA ARG A 141 2.93 4.79 18.14
C ARG A 141 3.83 3.89 18.98
N GLN A 142 4.14 2.74 18.42
CA GLN A 142 5.13 1.80 18.93
C GLN A 142 6.21 1.54 17.89
N SER A 143 7.41 1.18 18.35
CA SER A 143 8.52 0.82 17.47
C SER A 143 8.18 -0.38 16.58
N VAL A 144 8.66 -0.35 15.34
CA VAL A 144 8.51 -1.43 14.37
C VAL A 144 9.60 -2.48 14.64
N ASP A 145 9.21 -3.65 15.14
CA ASP A 145 10.11 -4.73 15.56
C ASP A 145 9.65 -6.13 15.12
N GLN A 146 8.59 -6.21 14.32
CA GLN A 146 8.07 -7.47 13.78
C GLN A 146 8.08 -7.43 12.25
N PRO A 147 8.52 -8.52 11.57
CA PRO A 147 8.59 -8.56 10.13
C PRO A 147 7.21 -8.70 9.47
N VAL A 148 7.09 -8.09 8.29
CA VAL A 148 6.17 -8.52 7.24
C VAL A 148 6.99 -9.31 6.25
N GLN A 149 6.77 -10.61 6.15
CA GLN A 149 7.47 -11.45 5.19
C GLN A 149 6.87 -11.25 3.81
N THR A 150 7.65 -10.71 2.88
CA THR A 150 7.19 -10.51 1.49
C THR A 150 7.23 -11.79 0.68
N GLY A 151 8.03 -12.75 1.12
CA GLY A 151 8.27 -13.99 0.41
C GLY A 151 9.36 -13.89 -0.66
N TYR A 152 9.96 -12.72 -0.86
CA TYR A 152 11.10 -12.53 -1.76
C TYR A 152 12.42 -12.53 -1.01
N LYS A 153 13.33 -13.44 -1.38
CA LYS A 153 14.68 -13.53 -0.81
C LYS A 153 15.41 -12.18 -0.85
N SER A 154 15.36 -11.52 -1.99
CA SER A 154 16.04 -10.24 -2.22
C SER A 154 15.49 -9.11 -1.34
N VAL A 155 14.20 -9.12 -1.02
CA VAL A 155 13.58 -8.10 -0.16
C VAL A 155 13.82 -8.45 1.31
N ASP A 156 13.37 -9.62 1.75
CA ASP A 156 13.37 -9.97 3.16
C ASP A 156 14.78 -10.10 3.75
N ALA A 157 15.79 -10.48 2.93
CA ALA A 157 17.18 -10.53 3.35
C ALA A 157 17.88 -9.16 3.37
N MET A 158 17.58 -8.27 2.40
CA MET A 158 18.34 -7.04 2.21
C MET A 158 17.59 -5.75 2.56
N ILE A 159 16.28 -5.72 2.37
CA ILE A 159 15.42 -4.54 2.51
C ILE A 159 14.16 -4.94 3.30
N PRO A 160 14.31 -5.39 4.55
CA PRO A 160 13.20 -5.96 5.30
C PRO A 160 12.11 -4.91 5.58
N VAL A 161 10.87 -5.35 5.51
CA VAL A 161 9.68 -4.56 5.80
C VAL A 161 9.11 -4.99 7.15
N GLY A 162 8.84 -4.03 8.02
CA GLY A 162 8.25 -4.28 9.35
C GLY A 162 6.77 -3.91 9.42
N ARG A 163 6.07 -4.52 10.38
CA ARG A 163 4.64 -4.23 10.64
C ARG A 163 4.46 -2.80 11.13
N GLY A 164 3.77 -1.98 10.33
CA GLY A 164 3.58 -0.55 10.56
C GLY A 164 4.57 0.35 9.82
N GLN A 165 5.48 -0.21 9.01
CA GLN A 165 6.41 0.53 8.17
C GLN A 165 5.75 0.98 6.86
N ARG A 166 6.29 2.05 6.29
CA ARG A 166 5.97 2.52 4.92
C ARG A 166 7.17 2.28 4.04
N GLU A 167 7.10 1.28 3.19
CA GLU A 167 8.20 0.95 2.27
C GLU A 167 7.76 1.18 0.83
N LEU A 168 8.43 2.11 0.16
CA LEU A 168 8.12 2.50 -1.21
C LEU A 168 8.62 1.44 -2.20
N ILE A 169 7.79 1.05 -3.16
CA ILE A 169 8.19 0.28 -4.35
C ILE A 169 8.26 1.25 -5.52
N ILE A 170 9.45 1.47 -6.07
CA ILE A 170 9.70 2.48 -7.10
C ILE A 170 10.46 1.88 -8.30
N GLY A 171 10.11 2.33 -9.50
CA GLY A 171 10.77 1.92 -10.74
C GLY A 171 9.93 2.24 -11.98
N ASP A 172 10.49 2.02 -13.15
CA ASP A 172 9.83 2.27 -14.43
C ASP A 172 8.66 1.31 -14.71
N ARG A 173 7.92 1.56 -15.77
CA ARG A 173 6.85 0.66 -16.22
C ARG A 173 7.38 -0.75 -16.45
N GLN A 174 6.57 -1.76 -16.08
CA GLN A 174 6.83 -3.17 -16.34
C GLN A 174 8.11 -3.74 -15.70
N THR A 175 8.64 -3.09 -14.66
CA THR A 175 9.79 -3.62 -13.89
C THR A 175 9.42 -4.62 -12.80
N GLY A 176 8.12 -4.96 -12.66
CA GLY A 176 7.66 -5.96 -11.68
C GLY A 176 7.13 -5.40 -10.36
N LYS A 177 6.86 -4.08 -10.26
CA LYS A 177 6.35 -3.43 -9.02
C LYS A 177 5.07 -4.08 -8.49
N THR A 178 4.06 -4.21 -9.35
CA THR A 178 2.79 -4.85 -9.01
C THR A 178 2.96 -6.32 -8.63
N ALA A 179 3.83 -7.06 -9.34
CA ALA A 179 4.10 -8.48 -9.05
C ALA A 179 4.66 -8.64 -7.63
N LEU A 180 5.65 -7.84 -7.25
CA LEU A 180 6.23 -7.85 -5.91
C LEU A 180 5.17 -7.57 -4.83
N ALA A 181 4.30 -6.60 -5.06
CA ALA A 181 3.23 -6.26 -4.13
C ALA A 181 2.17 -7.38 -4.00
N ILE A 182 1.79 -8.01 -5.12
CA ILE A 182 0.83 -9.13 -5.13
C ILE A 182 1.41 -10.36 -4.41
N ASP A 183 2.67 -10.69 -4.64
CA ASP A 183 3.33 -11.79 -3.94
C ASP A 183 3.45 -11.53 -2.44
N ALA A 184 3.70 -10.29 -2.03
CA ALA A 184 3.66 -9.91 -0.62
C ALA A 184 2.27 -10.15 0.00
N ILE A 185 1.18 -9.90 -0.74
CA ILE A 185 -0.19 -10.21 -0.29
C ILE A 185 -0.42 -11.73 -0.22
N ILE A 186 -0.02 -12.47 -1.25
CA ILE A 186 -0.16 -13.94 -1.30
C ILE A 186 0.56 -14.58 -0.11
N ASN A 187 1.73 -14.08 0.23
CA ASN A 187 2.55 -14.61 1.34
C ASN A 187 1.93 -14.36 2.73
N GLN A 188 0.92 -13.50 2.85
CA GLN A 188 0.24 -13.27 4.13
C GLN A 188 -0.79 -14.36 4.48
N LYS A 189 -1.02 -15.33 3.58
CA LYS A 189 -1.93 -16.44 3.87
C LYS A 189 -1.48 -17.19 5.13
N GLY A 190 -2.38 -17.26 6.11
CA GLY A 190 -2.11 -17.96 7.39
C GLY A 190 -1.30 -17.16 8.42
N THR A 191 -0.85 -15.94 8.11
CA THR A 191 -0.10 -15.09 9.06
C THR A 191 -0.99 -14.26 9.98
N GLY A 192 -2.28 -14.17 9.68
CA GLY A 192 -3.25 -13.31 10.36
C GLY A 192 -3.28 -11.87 9.84
N ILE A 193 -2.36 -11.46 8.98
CA ILE A 193 -2.32 -10.11 8.39
C ILE A 193 -3.43 -9.97 7.36
N LYS A 194 -4.28 -8.95 7.51
CA LYS A 194 -5.31 -8.58 6.55
C LYS A 194 -4.73 -7.67 5.47
N CYS A 195 -5.15 -7.84 4.24
CA CYS A 195 -4.58 -7.10 3.12
C CYS A 195 -5.62 -6.19 2.47
N VAL A 196 -5.18 -5.03 2.01
CA VAL A 196 -5.96 -4.13 1.17
C VAL A 196 -5.13 -3.81 -0.07
N TYR A 197 -5.67 -4.13 -1.25
CA TYR A 197 -5.05 -3.75 -2.51
C TYR A 197 -5.85 -2.63 -3.16
N VAL A 198 -5.23 -1.47 -3.36
CA VAL A 198 -5.86 -0.30 -3.97
C VAL A 198 -5.33 -0.11 -5.38
N ALA A 199 -6.16 -0.40 -6.38
CA ALA A 199 -5.87 -0.17 -7.79
C ALA A 199 -6.29 1.25 -8.18
N ILE A 200 -5.34 2.07 -8.65
CA ILE A 200 -5.56 3.48 -8.95
C ILE A 200 -5.23 3.75 -10.42
N GLY A 201 -6.22 4.15 -11.20
CA GLY A 201 -6.04 4.50 -12.61
C GLY A 201 -5.49 3.36 -13.48
N GLN A 202 -5.73 2.11 -13.09
CA GLN A 202 -5.35 0.93 -13.86
C GLN A 202 -6.45 0.53 -14.84
N LYS A 203 -6.08 -0.21 -15.90
CA LYS A 203 -7.06 -0.78 -16.82
C LYS A 203 -7.91 -1.83 -16.10
N ALA A 204 -9.22 -1.84 -16.36
CA ALA A 204 -10.14 -2.82 -15.77
C ALA A 204 -9.69 -4.28 -16.00
N SER A 205 -9.12 -4.59 -17.18
CA SER A 205 -8.56 -5.91 -17.48
C SER A 205 -7.37 -6.28 -16.59
N THR A 206 -6.55 -5.31 -16.22
CA THR A 206 -5.42 -5.52 -15.29
C THR A 206 -5.93 -5.83 -13.89
N ILE A 207 -6.92 -5.06 -13.42
CA ILE A 207 -7.55 -5.27 -12.11
C ILE A 207 -8.19 -6.66 -12.05
N ALA A 208 -8.95 -7.05 -13.08
CA ALA A 208 -9.57 -8.37 -13.17
C ALA A 208 -8.53 -9.51 -13.13
N ASN A 209 -7.38 -9.34 -13.81
CA ASN A 209 -6.29 -10.31 -13.76
C ASN A 209 -5.67 -10.43 -12.36
N ILE A 210 -5.50 -9.32 -11.64
CA ILE A 210 -4.97 -9.32 -10.28
C ILE A 210 -5.94 -10.03 -9.33
N VAL A 211 -7.24 -9.71 -9.39
CA VAL A 211 -8.27 -10.39 -8.59
C VAL A 211 -8.24 -11.89 -8.83
N ARG A 212 -8.21 -12.32 -10.10
CA ARG A 212 -8.11 -13.73 -10.45
C ARG A 212 -6.85 -14.39 -9.88
N LYS A 213 -5.69 -13.71 -9.94
CA LYS A 213 -4.44 -14.24 -9.36
C LYS A 213 -4.53 -14.39 -7.83
N LEU A 214 -5.13 -13.44 -7.15
CA LEU A 214 -5.36 -13.53 -5.71
C LEU A 214 -6.34 -14.67 -5.37
N GLU A 215 -7.37 -14.89 -6.18
CA GLU A 215 -8.31 -16.02 -6.04
C GLU A 215 -7.62 -17.38 -6.27
N GLU A 216 -6.85 -17.53 -7.36
CA GLU A 216 -6.10 -18.75 -7.69
C GLU A 216 -5.17 -19.19 -6.55
N HIS A 217 -4.57 -18.25 -5.82
CA HIS A 217 -3.68 -18.52 -4.68
C HIS A 217 -4.40 -18.55 -3.32
N GLY A 218 -5.72 -18.35 -3.31
CA GLY A 218 -6.52 -18.30 -2.09
C GLY A 218 -6.25 -17.08 -1.21
N ALA A 219 -5.65 -16.03 -1.77
CA ALA A 219 -5.32 -14.80 -1.04
C ALA A 219 -6.51 -13.85 -0.89
N MET A 220 -7.55 -13.98 -1.71
CA MET A 220 -8.78 -13.17 -1.57
C MET A 220 -9.45 -13.33 -0.20
N ALA A 221 -9.32 -14.47 0.45
CA ALA A 221 -9.95 -14.71 1.75
C ALA A 221 -9.49 -13.72 2.85
N HIS A 222 -8.30 -13.14 2.72
CA HIS A 222 -7.76 -12.15 3.64
C HIS A 222 -7.50 -10.78 2.99
N THR A 223 -8.07 -10.54 1.80
CA THR A 223 -7.79 -9.33 1.02
C THR A 223 -9.08 -8.61 0.64
N VAL A 224 -9.05 -7.27 0.73
CA VAL A 224 -10.04 -6.35 0.15
C VAL A 224 -9.39 -5.70 -1.07
N VAL A 225 -10.10 -5.66 -2.20
CA VAL A 225 -9.65 -4.93 -3.39
C VAL A 225 -10.49 -3.68 -3.58
N VAL A 226 -9.85 -2.52 -3.57
CA VAL A 226 -10.47 -1.22 -3.86
C VAL A 226 -10.05 -0.79 -5.26
N ALA A 227 -10.99 -0.65 -6.17
CA ALA A 227 -10.72 -0.36 -7.56
C ALA A 227 -11.22 1.03 -7.97
N ALA A 228 -10.30 1.84 -8.50
CA ALA A 228 -10.60 3.06 -9.27
C ALA A 228 -9.91 2.93 -10.63
N ALA A 229 -10.67 2.49 -11.63
CA ALA A 229 -10.15 2.20 -12.95
C ALA A 229 -9.71 3.49 -13.70
N ALA A 230 -8.96 3.31 -14.77
CA ALA A 230 -8.53 4.44 -15.62
C ALA A 230 -9.69 5.14 -16.34
N SER A 231 -10.84 4.48 -16.47
CA SER A 231 -12.08 5.01 -17.00
C SER A 231 -12.89 5.82 -15.97
N ASP A 232 -12.58 5.68 -14.70
CA ASP A 232 -13.30 6.34 -13.62
C ASP A 232 -12.86 7.81 -13.50
N SER A 233 -13.73 8.64 -12.91
CA SER A 233 -13.44 10.06 -12.74
C SER A 233 -12.17 10.29 -11.89
N ALA A 234 -11.51 11.42 -12.12
CA ALA A 234 -10.36 11.82 -11.31
C ALA A 234 -10.69 11.89 -9.82
N ALA A 235 -11.93 12.20 -9.45
CA ALA A 235 -12.41 12.20 -8.08
C ALA A 235 -12.31 10.83 -7.41
N LEU A 236 -12.77 9.77 -8.09
CA LEU A 236 -12.71 8.41 -7.57
C LEU A 236 -11.27 7.92 -7.46
N GLN A 237 -10.42 8.22 -8.45
CA GLN A 237 -8.99 7.89 -8.39
C GLN A 237 -8.26 8.64 -7.25
N PHE A 238 -8.68 9.87 -6.95
CA PHE A 238 -8.14 10.65 -5.82
C PHE A 238 -8.55 10.06 -4.47
N ILE A 239 -9.81 9.61 -4.31
CA ILE A 239 -10.37 9.13 -3.04
C ILE A 239 -9.96 7.68 -2.74
N ALA A 240 -9.82 6.82 -3.74
CA ALA A 240 -9.58 5.38 -3.56
C ALA A 240 -8.46 5.04 -2.56
N PRO A 241 -7.27 5.69 -2.56
CA PRO A 241 -6.24 5.42 -1.57
C PRO A 241 -6.68 5.71 -0.13
N PHE A 242 -7.42 6.78 0.09
CA PHE A 242 -7.92 7.15 1.41
C PHE A 242 -9.00 6.18 1.88
N ALA A 243 -9.90 5.76 0.99
CA ALA A 243 -10.91 4.74 1.27
C ALA A 243 -10.28 3.41 1.67
N GLY A 244 -9.30 2.92 0.88
CA GLY A 244 -8.56 1.72 1.21
C GLY A 244 -7.80 1.82 2.54
N CYS A 245 -7.20 2.99 2.82
CA CYS A 245 -6.54 3.27 4.08
C CYS A 245 -7.50 3.14 5.26
N THR A 246 -8.70 3.70 5.16
CA THR A 246 -9.74 3.59 6.20
C THR A 246 -10.16 2.15 6.44
N MET A 247 -10.28 1.32 5.38
CA MET A 247 -10.56 -0.11 5.51
C MET A 247 -9.43 -0.86 6.21
N GLY A 248 -8.16 -0.53 5.91
CA GLY A 248 -6.99 -1.12 6.58
C GLY A 248 -6.86 -0.68 8.04
N GLU A 249 -7.18 0.57 8.35
CA GLU A 249 -7.16 1.10 9.71
C GLU A 249 -8.16 0.41 10.64
N TYR A 250 -9.28 -0.08 10.11
CA TYR A 250 -10.26 -0.84 10.88
C TYR A 250 -9.60 -2.02 11.61
N PHE A 251 -8.75 -2.77 10.93
CA PHE A 251 -8.04 -3.91 11.53
C PHE A 251 -6.96 -3.44 12.50
N ARG A 252 -6.15 -2.44 12.13
CA ARG A 252 -5.15 -1.84 13.01
C ARG A 252 -5.78 -1.38 14.33
N ASP A 253 -6.88 -0.64 14.25
CA ASP A 253 -7.55 -0.03 15.40
C ASP A 253 -8.21 -1.09 16.31
N LYS A 254 -8.48 -2.30 15.79
CA LYS A 254 -8.88 -3.49 16.56
C LYS A 254 -7.72 -4.27 17.20
N GLY A 255 -6.47 -3.84 17.02
CA GLY A 255 -5.30 -4.55 17.53
C GLY A 255 -4.85 -5.70 16.63
N GLU A 256 -5.20 -5.68 15.36
CA GLU A 256 -4.76 -6.62 14.34
C GLU A 256 -3.71 -5.99 13.43
N ASP A 257 -3.10 -6.81 12.58
CA ASP A 257 -2.13 -6.35 11.59
C ASP A 257 -2.74 -6.30 10.19
N ALA A 258 -2.49 -5.21 9.49
CA ALA A 258 -2.92 -5.03 8.11
C ALA A 258 -1.76 -4.58 7.21
N LEU A 259 -1.85 -4.97 5.94
CA LEU A 259 -0.97 -4.57 4.85
C LEU A 259 -1.78 -3.87 3.77
N ILE A 260 -1.39 -2.66 3.39
CA ILE A 260 -2.02 -1.94 2.28
C ILE A 260 -1.04 -1.68 1.15
N VAL A 261 -1.49 -1.95 -0.05
CA VAL A 261 -0.76 -1.64 -1.29
C VAL A 261 -1.49 -0.55 -2.05
N TYR A 262 -0.77 0.50 -2.44
CA TYR A 262 -1.31 1.57 -3.30
C TYR A 262 -0.68 1.48 -4.69
N ASP A 263 -1.40 0.98 -5.69
CA ASP A 263 -0.91 0.76 -7.04
C ASP A 263 -1.66 1.61 -8.08
N ASP A 264 -1.22 2.84 -8.42
CA ASP A 264 -0.04 3.55 -7.91
C ASP A 264 -0.38 4.99 -7.49
N LEU A 265 0.42 5.55 -6.61
CA LEU A 265 0.24 6.93 -6.11
C LEU A 265 0.64 7.99 -7.15
N THR A 266 1.38 7.65 -8.20
CA THR A 266 1.66 8.56 -9.31
C THR A 266 0.37 8.95 -10.01
N LYS A 267 -0.55 8.00 -10.22
CA LYS A 267 -1.85 8.26 -10.83
C LYS A 267 -2.78 9.03 -9.90
N GLN A 268 -2.73 8.76 -8.59
CA GLN A 268 -3.43 9.61 -7.62
C GLN A 268 -2.97 11.07 -7.73
N ALA A 269 -1.66 11.31 -7.82
CA ALA A 269 -1.13 12.65 -7.98
C ALA A 269 -1.59 13.30 -9.29
N TRP A 270 -1.68 12.55 -10.39
CA TRP A 270 -2.21 13.04 -11.66
C TRP A 270 -3.69 13.43 -11.56
N ALA A 271 -4.50 12.58 -10.93
CA ALA A 271 -5.91 12.86 -10.69
C ALA A 271 -6.08 14.13 -9.82
N TYR A 272 -5.30 14.27 -8.78
CA TYR A 272 -5.32 15.45 -7.92
C TYR A 272 -4.86 16.73 -8.64
N ARG A 273 -3.85 16.62 -9.50
CA ARG A 273 -3.42 17.72 -10.38
C ARG A 273 -4.54 18.15 -11.32
N GLN A 274 -5.22 17.21 -11.96
CA GLN A 274 -6.36 17.48 -12.85
C GLN A 274 -7.47 18.22 -12.10
N ILE A 275 -7.92 17.71 -10.96
CA ILE A 275 -8.94 18.34 -10.11
C ILE A 275 -8.51 19.76 -9.72
N SER A 276 -7.26 19.94 -9.29
CA SER A 276 -6.75 21.23 -8.82
C SER A 276 -6.69 22.27 -9.92
N LEU A 277 -6.31 21.89 -11.14
CA LEU A 277 -6.29 22.77 -12.30
C LEU A 277 -7.71 23.19 -12.72
N LEU A 278 -8.67 22.26 -12.71
CA LEU A 278 -10.07 22.54 -13.01
C LEU A 278 -10.71 23.44 -11.93
N LEU A 279 -10.33 23.28 -10.67
CA LEU A 279 -10.69 24.18 -9.56
C LEU A 279 -9.93 25.51 -9.58
N ARG A 280 -9.08 25.77 -10.60
CA ARG A 280 -8.26 26.96 -10.76
C ARG A 280 -7.32 27.26 -9.59
N ARG A 281 -6.86 26.22 -8.89
CA ARG A 281 -5.80 26.35 -7.90
C ARG A 281 -4.48 26.70 -8.59
N PRO A 282 -3.65 27.60 -8.04
CA PRO A 282 -2.39 27.98 -8.68
C PRO A 282 -1.46 26.78 -8.82
N PRO A 283 -0.96 26.49 -10.03
CA PRO A 283 -0.03 25.39 -10.26
C PRO A 283 1.38 25.72 -9.76
N GLY A 284 2.06 24.72 -9.21
CA GLY A 284 3.48 24.74 -8.86
C GLY A 284 4.35 23.96 -9.84
N ARG A 285 5.39 23.33 -9.35
CA ARG A 285 6.33 22.49 -10.15
C ARG A 285 5.56 21.37 -10.87
N GLU A 286 5.83 21.18 -12.16
CA GLU A 286 5.19 20.17 -13.03
C GLU A 286 3.65 20.30 -13.06
N ALA A 287 3.14 21.52 -12.83
CA ALA A 287 1.73 21.85 -12.72
C ALA A 287 0.97 21.16 -11.56
N TYR A 288 1.67 20.57 -10.59
CA TYR A 288 1.05 20.07 -9.36
C TYR A 288 0.65 21.22 -8.44
N PRO A 289 -0.43 21.07 -7.67
CA PRO A 289 -0.78 22.05 -6.65
C PRO A 289 0.25 22.02 -5.52
N GLY A 290 0.39 23.14 -4.79
CA GLY A 290 1.38 23.28 -3.72
C GLY A 290 1.24 22.29 -2.56
N ASP A 291 0.06 21.70 -2.40
CA ASP A 291 -0.27 20.75 -1.33
C ASP A 291 -0.18 19.27 -1.75
N VAL A 292 0.42 18.95 -2.91
CA VAL A 292 0.58 17.55 -3.35
C VAL A 292 1.48 16.73 -2.40
N PHE A 293 2.46 17.37 -1.73
CA PHE A 293 3.22 16.72 -0.67
C PHE A 293 2.30 16.31 0.49
N TYR A 294 1.42 17.23 0.91
CA TYR A 294 0.46 16.98 1.97
C TYR A 294 -0.57 15.91 1.60
N LEU A 295 -0.93 15.79 0.33
CA LEU A 295 -1.78 14.70 -0.18
C LEU A 295 -1.22 13.33 0.21
N HIS A 296 0.04 13.07 -0.12
CA HIS A 296 0.68 11.78 0.15
C HIS A 296 1.11 11.63 1.63
N SER A 297 1.56 12.71 2.27
CA SER A 297 2.01 12.63 3.67
C SER A 297 0.85 12.33 4.62
N ARG A 298 -0.31 12.99 4.47
CA ARG A 298 -1.48 12.70 5.31
C ARG A 298 -2.06 11.31 5.09
N LEU A 299 -1.90 10.72 3.90
CA LEU A 299 -2.26 9.34 3.62
C LEU A 299 -1.27 8.36 4.27
N LEU A 300 0.02 8.52 3.97
CA LEU A 300 1.05 7.56 4.36
C LEU A 300 1.38 7.61 5.87
N GLU A 301 1.22 8.76 6.53
CA GLU A 301 1.37 8.88 7.99
C GLU A 301 0.31 8.09 8.77
N ARG A 302 -0.79 7.72 8.16
CA ARG A 302 -1.81 6.85 8.75
C ARG A 302 -1.33 5.41 8.89
N ALA A 303 -0.36 4.98 8.07
CA ALA A 303 0.32 3.70 8.24
C ALA A 303 1.29 3.80 9.43
N ALA A 304 1.04 3.01 10.46
CA ALA A 304 1.80 3.01 11.68
C ALA A 304 1.55 1.73 12.48
N ARG A 305 2.46 1.43 13.42
CA ARG A 305 2.20 0.49 14.50
C ARG A 305 1.73 1.28 15.72
N ILE A 306 0.60 0.91 16.30
CA ILE A 306 0.00 1.53 17.48
C ILE A 306 0.20 0.65 18.70
N ASN A 307 0.38 1.29 19.86
CA ASN A 307 0.60 0.58 21.12
C ASN A 307 -0.71 0.06 21.73
N ALA A 308 -0.58 -0.83 22.70
CA ALA A 308 -1.70 -1.49 23.34
C ALA A 308 -2.64 -0.52 24.09
N ASP A 309 -2.09 0.51 24.72
CA ASP A 309 -2.89 1.52 25.43
C ASP A 309 -3.80 2.30 24.48
N HIS A 310 -3.30 2.56 23.26
CA HIS A 310 -4.08 3.25 22.24
C HIS A 310 -5.19 2.36 21.67
N VAL A 311 -4.89 1.06 21.43
CA VAL A 311 -5.90 0.07 21.02
C VAL A 311 -6.97 -0.07 22.08
N GLU A 312 -6.62 -0.21 23.35
CA GLU A 312 -7.58 -0.30 24.45
C GLU A 312 -8.48 0.95 24.51
N LYS A 313 -7.90 2.14 24.31
CA LYS A 313 -8.65 3.39 24.29
C LYS A 313 -9.64 3.48 23.13
N ILE A 314 -9.23 3.12 21.90
CA ILE A 314 -10.09 3.17 20.70
C ILE A 314 -11.23 2.15 20.81
N THR A 315 -10.93 0.96 21.32
CA THR A 315 -11.91 -0.12 21.47
C THR A 315 -12.74 -0.02 22.76
N ASN A 316 -12.65 1.11 23.48
CA ASN A 316 -13.35 1.32 24.75
C ASN A 316 -13.13 0.20 25.79
N GLY A 317 -11.93 -0.42 25.77
CA GLY A 317 -11.53 -1.48 26.69
C GLY A 317 -11.93 -2.90 26.26
N GLU A 318 -12.49 -3.07 25.07
CA GLU A 318 -12.83 -4.40 24.53
C GLU A 318 -11.57 -5.22 24.21
N VAL A 319 -10.53 -4.56 23.65
CA VAL A 319 -9.26 -5.21 23.30
C VAL A 319 -8.15 -4.70 24.23
N LYS A 320 -7.49 -5.62 24.95
CA LYS A 320 -6.45 -5.28 25.93
C LYS A 320 -5.13 -5.99 25.62
N GLY A 321 -4.03 -5.26 25.79
CA GLY A 321 -2.68 -5.83 25.69
C GLY A 321 -2.25 -6.18 24.26
N GLN A 322 -3.03 -5.82 23.24
CA GLN A 322 -2.72 -6.08 21.84
C GLN A 322 -2.29 -4.79 21.14
N THR A 323 -1.29 -4.91 20.28
CA THR A 323 -0.84 -3.82 19.39
C THR A 323 -1.45 -4.05 18.01
N GLY A 324 -1.72 -2.97 17.29
CA GLY A 324 -2.18 -3.07 15.91
C GLY A 324 -1.21 -2.41 14.95
N SER A 325 -1.21 -2.82 13.70
CA SER A 325 -0.37 -2.20 12.68
C SER A 325 -1.06 -2.06 11.33
N LEU A 326 -0.71 -1.01 10.61
CA LEU A 326 -1.01 -0.83 9.19
C LEU A 326 0.31 -0.57 8.47
N THR A 327 0.76 -1.54 7.68
CA THR A 327 1.97 -1.47 6.86
C THR A 327 1.58 -0.98 5.47
N ALA A 328 2.30 -0.01 4.91
CA ALA A 328 2.01 0.51 3.58
C ALA A 328 3.13 0.17 2.59
N LEU A 329 2.73 -0.33 1.42
CA LEU A 329 3.56 -0.49 0.23
C LEU A 329 3.03 0.43 -0.87
N PRO A 330 3.35 1.73 -0.83
CA PRO A 330 3.04 2.62 -1.94
C PRO A 330 3.91 2.27 -3.15
N ILE A 331 3.31 2.36 -4.34
CA ILE A 331 3.99 2.19 -5.61
C ILE A 331 4.10 3.54 -6.30
N ILE A 332 5.29 3.87 -6.79
CA ILE A 332 5.55 5.05 -7.64
C ILE A 332 6.16 4.58 -8.96
N GLU A 333 5.62 5.11 -10.05
CA GLU A 333 6.15 4.91 -11.39
C GLU A 333 7.13 6.03 -11.75
N THR A 334 8.36 5.65 -12.13
CA THR A 334 9.35 6.56 -12.70
C THR A 334 9.32 6.53 -14.22
N GLN A 335 9.97 7.51 -14.85
CA GLN A 335 10.23 7.54 -16.28
C GLN A 335 11.73 7.56 -16.50
N ALA A 336 12.26 6.60 -17.25
CA ALA A 336 13.69 6.43 -17.52
C ALA A 336 14.57 6.43 -16.24
N GLY A 337 14.08 5.83 -15.16
CA GLY A 337 14.80 5.75 -13.90
C GLY A 337 14.93 7.08 -13.13
N ASP A 338 14.25 8.16 -13.55
CA ASP A 338 14.39 9.46 -12.90
C ASP A 338 13.66 9.49 -11.53
N VAL A 339 14.44 9.27 -10.48
CA VAL A 339 14.00 9.39 -9.08
C VAL A 339 14.02 10.84 -8.58
N SER A 340 14.58 11.78 -9.35
CA SER A 340 14.65 13.21 -8.99
C SER A 340 13.41 14.01 -9.38
N ALA A 341 12.47 13.40 -10.09
CA ALA A 341 11.17 13.99 -10.43
C ALA A 341 10.38 14.35 -9.17
N PHE A 342 9.38 15.23 -9.32
CA PHE A 342 8.73 15.86 -8.17
C PHE A 342 7.97 14.88 -7.27
N VAL A 343 7.14 14.01 -7.84
CA VAL A 343 6.37 13.03 -7.04
C VAL A 343 7.26 11.96 -6.40
N PRO A 344 8.22 11.32 -7.12
CA PRO A 344 9.16 10.39 -6.52
C PRO A 344 9.90 10.95 -5.31
N THR A 345 10.50 12.15 -5.42
CA THR A 345 11.25 12.78 -4.33
C THR A 345 10.39 13.05 -3.10
N ASN A 346 9.14 13.48 -3.31
CA ASN A 346 8.20 13.70 -2.21
C ASN A 346 7.91 12.38 -1.45
N VAL A 347 7.59 11.30 -2.17
CA VAL A 347 7.21 10.03 -1.54
C VAL A 347 8.41 9.35 -0.89
N ILE A 348 9.61 9.39 -1.50
CA ILE A 348 10.85 8.91 -0.87
C ILE A 348 11.10 9.60 0.48
N SER A 349 10.82 10.90 0.59
CA SER A 349 11.01 11.64 1.83
C SER A 349 10.00 11.28 2.93
N ILE A 350 8.78 10.87 2.55
CA ILE A 350 7.70 10.50 3.48
C ILE A 350 7.87 9.06 3.99
N THR A 351 8.40 8.17 3.17
CA THR A 351 8.51 6.74 3.46
C THR A 351 9.72 6.37 4.31
N ASP A 352 9.68 5.19 4.92
CA ASP A 352 10.74 4.66 5.78
C ASP A 352 11.78 3.84 5.01
N GLY A 353 11.84 4.03 3.71
CA GLY A 353 12.75 3.38 2.78
C GLY A 353 12.11 3.13 1.42
N GLN A 354 12.87 2.52 0.53
CA GLN A 354 12.42 2.19 -0.82
C GLN A 354 13.05 0.91 -1.35
N ILE A 355 12.25 0.15 -2.10
CA ILE A 355 12.67 -0.95 -2.96
C ILE A 355 12.73 -0.40 -4.39
N PHE A 356 13.93 -0.24 -4.92
CA PHE A 356 14.15 0.28 -6.27
C PHE A 356 14.24 -0.86 -7.27
N LEU A 357 13.34 -0.88 -8.25
CA LEU A 357 13.34 -1.85 -9.34
C LEU A 357 13.92 -1.21 -10.61
N GLU A 358 15.03 -1.76 -11.08
CA GLU A 358 15.83 -1.21 -12.16
C GLU A 358 15.53 -1.90 -13.50
N THR A 359 15.31 -1.10 -14.55
CA THR A 359 14.97 -1.60 -15.89
C THR A 359 16.11 -2.43 -16.49
N ASP A 360 17.36 -2.03 -16.29
CA ASP A 360 18.52 -2.75 -16.84
C ASP A 360 18.67 -4.14 -16.23
N LEU A 361 18.46 -4.28 -14.92
CA LEU A 361 18.43 -5.58 -14.24
C LEU A 361 17.28 -6.46 -14.76
N PHE A 362 16.10 -5.87 -14.95
CA PHE A 362 14.95 -6.58 -15.48
C PHE A 362 15.20 -7.12 -16.89
N ASN A 363 15.79 -6.30 -17.77
CA ASN A 363 16.13 -6.67 -19.14
C ASN A 363 17.29 -7.69 -19.19
N ALA A 364 18.20 -7.65 -18.23
CA ALA A 364 19.26 -8.65 -18.05
C ALA A 364 18.73 -10.00 -17.49
N GLY A 365 17.42 -10.13 -17.24
CA GLY A 365 16.81 -11.36 -16.73
C GLY A 365 16.96 -11.56 -15.22
N ILE A 366 17.42 -10.56 -14.48
CA ILE A 366 17.46 -10.58 -13.02
C ILE A 366 16.09 -10.17 -12.50
N ARG A 367 15.33 -11.12 -12.01
CA ARG A 367 13.94 -10.94 -11.55
C ARG A 367 13.72 -11.61 -10.20
N PRO A 368 13.30 -10.85 -9.15
CA PRO A 368 12.96 -9.43 -9.16
C PRO A 368 14.17 -8.53 -9.41
N ALA A 369 13.92 -7.43 -10.13
CA ALA A 369 14.97 -6.49 -10.57
C ALA A 369 15.39 -5.50 -9.47
N VAL A 370 15.57 -6.00 -8.24
CA VAL A 370 15.88 -5.19 -7.07
C VAL A 370 17.31 -4.67 -7.12
N ASN A 371 17.46 -3.36 -7.14
CA ASN A 371 18.77 -2.72 -7.01
C ASN A 371 19.16 -2.63 -5.53
N ALA A 372 20.05 -3.50 -5.07
CA ALA A 372 20.51 -3.55 -3.68
C ALA A 372 21.27 -2.28 -3.21
N GLY A 373 21.86 -1.52 -4.14
CA GLY A 373 22.60 -0.28 -3.83
C GLY A 373 21.69 0.93 -3.59
N LEU A 374 20.60 1.05 -4.36
CA LEU A 374 19.65 2.16 -4.27
C LEU A 374 18.48 1.86 -3.33
N SER A 375 18.28 0.61 -2.97
CA SER A 375 17.20 0.19 -2.06
C SER A 375 17.65 0.27 -0.61
N VAL A 376 16.78 0.79 0.25
CA VAL A 376 17.08 1.05 1.66
C VAL A 376 15.85 0.77 2.50
N SER A 377 16.00 0.05 3.61
CA SER A 377 15.02 0.00 4.70
C SER A 377 15.59 0.74 5.91
N ARG A 378 14.87 1.77 6.41
CA ARG A 378 15.28 2.51 7.60
C ARG A 378 15.01 1.77 8.90
N VAL A 379 14.13 0.77 8.88
CA VAL A 379 13.87 -0.13 10.02
C VAL A 379 14.94 -1.22 10.08
N GLY A 380 15.30 -1.77 8.93
CA GLY A 380 16.41 -2.72 8.79
C GLY A 380 16.23 -3.98 9.64
N GLY A 381 17.30 -4.46 10.23
CA GLY A 381 17.34 -5.74 10.95
C GLY A 381 16.45 -5.86 12.19
N ALA A 382 15.77 -4.80 12.63
CA ALA A 382 14.72 -4.90 13.65
C ALA A 382 13.45 -5.59 13.12
N ALA A 383 13.23 -5.51 11.80
CA ALA A 383 12.11 -6.13 11.09
C ALA A 383 12.50 -7.44 10.40
N GLN A 384 13.45 -8.18 10.94
CA GLN A 384 13.86 -9.51 10.43
C GLN A 384 13.77 -10.57 11.51
N THR A 385 13.47 -11.79 11.09
CA THR A 385 13.70 -12.97 11.93
C THR A 385 15.20 -13.15 12.15
N LYS A 386 15.60 -13.74 13.26
CA LYS A 386 17.04 -13.89 13.62
C LYS A 386 17.81 -14.65 12.54
N ILE A 387 17.20 -15.70 11.97
CA ILE A 387 17.83 -16.52 10.95
C ILE A 387 18.06 -15.72 9.65
N VAL A 388 17.06 -15.01 9.15
CA VAL A 388 17.19 -14.19 7.94
C VAL A 388 18.17 -13.04 8.15
N LYS A 389 18.15 -12.40 9.32
CA LYS A 389 19.10 -11.34 9.68
C LYS A 389 20.54 -11.83 9.66
N LYS A 390 20.80 -13.02 10.21
CA LYS A 390 22.15 -13.57 10.30
C LYS A 390 22.70 -13.98 8.94
N LEU A 391 21.87 -14.66 8.13
CA LEU A 391 22.29 -15.20 6.84
C LEU A 391 22.22 -14.13 5.71
N GLY A 392 21.27 -13.21 5.78
CA GLY A 392 21.11 -12.16 4.77
C GLY A 392 22.22 -11.10 4.76
N GLY A 393 22.92 -10.91 5.90
CA GLY A 393 24.02 -9.94 5.99
C GLY A 393 25.16 -10.23 5.01
N GLY A 394 25.56 -11.49 4.87
CA GLY A 394 26.59 -11.93 3.92
C GLY A 394 26.18 -11.74 2.47
N VAL A 395 24.93 -12.02 2.14
CA VAL A 395 24.37 -11.86 0.78
C VAL A 395 24.42 -10.40 0.32
N ARG A 396 24.00 -9.46 1.17
CA ARG A 396 24.05 -8.03 0.83
C ARG A 396 25.48 -7.56 0.56
N LEU A 397 26.43 -8.00 1.38
CA LEU A 397 27.84 -7.66 1.22
C LEU A 397 28.40 -8.24 -0.08
N ALA A 398 28.12 -9.52 -0.38
CA ALA A 398 28.56 -10.19 -1.60
C ALA A 398 28.04 -9.48 -2.87
N LEU A 399 26.77 -9.07 -2.90
CA LEU A 399 26.18 -8.35 -4.03
C LEU A 399 26.76 -6.95 -4.20
N ALA A 400 27.07 -6.24 -3.11
CA ALA A 400 27.71 -4.92 -3.16
C ALA A 400 29.13 -5.04 -3.73
N GLN A 401 29.94 -5.97 -3.22
CA GLN A 401 31.29 -6.23 -3.71
C GLN A 401 31.29 -6.68 -5.18
N TYR A 402 30.36 -7.56 -5.55
CA TYR A 402 30.23 -8.01 -6.95
C TYR A 402 29.99 -6.84 -7.90
N ARG A 403 29.11 -5.89 -7.56
CA ARG A 403 28.83 -4.72 -8.41
C ARG A 403 30.05 -3.84 -8.61
N GLU A 404 30.82 -3.59 -7.55
CA GLU A 404 32.05 -2.80 -7.63
C GLU A 404 33.08 -3.51 -8.49
N LEU A 405 33.31 -4.79 -8.23
CA LEU A 405 34.32 -5.59 -8.95
C LEU A 405 33.95 -5.86 -10.42
N ALA A 406 32.66 -6.09 -10.72
CA ALA A 406 32.20 -6.35 -12.08
C ALA A 406 32.45 -5.17 -13.02
N ALA A 407 32.34 -3.93 -12.52
CA ALA A 407 32.70 -2.73 -13.29
C ALA A 407 34.20 -2.67 -13.65
N PHE A 408 35.07 -3.07 -12.72
CA PHE A 408 36.51 -3.12 -12.95
C PHE A 408 36.93 -4.31 -13.81
N ALA A 409 36.29 -5.47 -13.65
CA ALA A 409 36.61 -6.70 -14.39
C ALA A 409 36.47 -6.57 -15.91
N GLN A 410 35.64 -5.65 -16.39
CA GLN A 410 35.52 -5.36 -17.82
C GLN A 410 36.77 -4.73 -18.43
N PHE A 411 37.63 -4.12 -17.61
CA PHE A 411 38.82 -3.39 -18.05
C PHE A 411 40.16 -4.06 -17.65
N ALA A 412 40.13 -5.06 -16.77
CA ALA A 412 41.31 -5.72 -16.24
C ALA A 412 41.57 -7.05 -16.96
N SER A 413 42.73 -7.18 -17.63
CA SER A 413 43.13 -8.42 -18.30
C SER A 413 43.61 -9.52 -17.33
N ASP A 414 44.10 -9.15 -16.14
CA ASP A 414 44.56 -10.09 -15.11
C ASP A 414 43.95 -9.75 -13.75
N LEU A 415 43.06 -10.61 -13.30
CA LEU A 415 42.50 -10.57 -11.95
C LEU A 415 43.28 -11.54 -11.05
N ASP A 416 43.55 -11.13 -9.82
CA ASP A 416 44.08 -12.03 -8.81
C ASP A 416 43.03 -13.08 -8.41
N ASP A 417 43.48 -14.21 -7.85
CA ASP A 417 42.60 -15.34 -7.53
C ASP A 417 41.53 -14.97 -6.50
N ALA A 418 41.85 -14.11 -5.53
CA ALA A 418 40.91 -13.66 -4.53
C ALA A 418 39.77 -12.81 -5.13
N THR A 419 40.12 -11.89 -6.04
CA THR A 419 39.13 -11.06 -6.77
C THR A 419 38.26 -11.93 -7.68
N ARG A 420 38.86 -12.93 -8.33
CA ARG A 420 38.08 -13.88 -9.15
C ARG A 420 37.10 -14.69 -8.33
N GLU A 421 37.53 -15.21 -7.16
CA GLU A 421 36.65 -15.96 -6.26
C GLU A 421 35.46 -15.09 -5.74
N GLN A 422 35.72 -13.82 -5.43
CA GLN A 422 34.66 -12.87 -5.03
C GLN A 422 33.67 -12.59 -6.16
N LEU A 423 34.15 -12.43 -7.40
CA LEU A 423 33.27 -12.25 -8.57
C LEU A 423 32.40 -13.48 -8.82
N GLU A 424 32.99 -14.67 -8.79
CA GLU A 424 32.27 -15.93 -8.98
C GLU A 424 31.22 -16.15 -7.88
N HIS A 425 31.56 -15.86 -6.62
CA HIS A 425 30.64 -15.93 -5.53
C HIS A 425 29.48 -14.95 -5.72
N GLY A 426 29.77 -13.70 -6.07
CA GLY A 426 28.74 -12.68 -6.32
C GLY A 426 27.82 -13.02 -7.50
N GLN A 427 28.34 -13.65 -8.55
CA GLN A 427 27.54 -14.15 -9.67
C GLN A 427 26.56 -15.24 -9.21
N ARG A 428 27.04 -16.22 -8.43
CA ARG A 428 26.19 -17.31 -7.90
C ARG A 428 25.13 -16.77 -6.97
N VAL A 429 25.46 -15.82 -6.11
CA VAL A 429 24.49 -15.15 -5.24
C VAL A 429 23.46 -14.37 -6.07
N THR A 430 23.87 -13.69 -7.15
CA THR A 430 22.94 -12.98 -8.04
C THR A 430 21.96 -13.94 -8.72
N GLU A 431 22.43 -15.10 -9.20
CA GLU A 431 21.55 -16.13 -9.75
C GLU A 431 20.58 -16.70 -8.69
N LEU A 432 21.08 -16.95 -7.48
CA LEU A 432 20.28 -17.45 -6.39
C LEU A 432 19.18 -16.46 -5.97
N MET A 433 19.39 -15.15 -6.08
CA MET A 433 18.38 -14.13 -5.73
C MET A 433 17.24 -14.05 -6.74
N LYS A 434 17.35 -14.67 -7.90
CA LYS A 434 16.23 -14.78 -8.85
C LYS A 434 15.10 -15.60 -8.24
N GLN A 435 13.87 -15.20 -8.51
CA GLN A 435 12.67 -15.85 -7.98
C GLN A 435 11.50 -15.64 -8.95
N ASN A 436 10.72 -16.67 -9.18
CA ASN A 436 9.56 -16.61 -10.05
C ASN A 436 8.43 -15.81 -9.40
N GLN A 437 7.58 -15.21 -10.22
CA GLN A 437 6.33 -14.58 -9.77
C GLN A 437 5.37 -15.64 -9.22
N TYR A 438 4.56 -15.21 -8.25
CA TYR A 438 3.54 -16.06 -7.59
C TYR A 438 4.13 -17.30 -6.89
N ALA A 439 5.38 -17.21 -6.49
CA ALA A 439 6.09 -18.25 -5.76
C ALA A 439 6.81 -17.65 -4.53
N PRO A 440 6.09 -17.02 -3.61
CA PRO A 440 6.71 -16.50 -2.39
C PRO A 440 7.22 -17.65 -1.53
N MET A 441 8.37 -17.45 -0.88
CA MET A 441 9.05 -18.43 -0.04
C MET A 441 8.76 -18.19 1.43
N SER A 442 8.64 -19.28 2.18
CA SER A 442 8.60 -19.26 3.65
C SER A 442 9.97 -18.88 4.26
N VAL A 443 9.98 -18.53 5.53
CA VAL A 443 11.23 -18.21 6.27
C VAL A 443 12.23 -19.37 6.21
N ALA A 444 11.76 -20.61 6.33
CA ALA A 444 12.62 -21.79 6.27
C ALA A 444 13.23 -22.00 4.88
N GLU A 445 12.43 -21.88 3.82
CA GLU A 445 12.92 -21.97 2.43
C GLU A 445 13.97 -20.90 2.13
N MET A 446 13.71 -19.65 2.55
CA MET A 446 14.70 -18.57 2.42
C MET A 446 15.97 -18.89 3.20
N ALA A 447 15.84 -19.39 4.42
CA ALA A 447 16.99 -19.72 5.27
C ALA A 447 17.87 -20.80 4.62
N VAL A 448 17.28 -21.83 4.02
CA VAL A 448 18.00 -22.88 3.30
C VAL A 448 18.79 -22.30 2.11
N SER A 449 18.14 -21.46 1.30
CA SER A 449 18.80 -20.80 0.15
C SER A 449 19.95 -19.88 0.60
N LEU A 450 19.69 -19.01 1.59
CA LEU A 450 20.68 -18.07 2.10
C LEU A 450 21.85 -18.79 2.79
N PHE A 451 21.58 -19.87 3.52
CA PHE A 451 22.60 -20.71 4.15
C PHE A 451 23.51 -21.36 3.12
N SER A 452 22.95 -21.86 2.02
CA SER A 452 23.72 -22.46 0.93
C SER A 452 24.69 -21.46 0.29
N ALA A 453 24.29 -20.19 0.16
CA ALA A 453 25.17 -19.11 -0.32
C ALA A 453 26.26 -18.79 0.72
N GLU A 454 25.90 -18.55 1.96
CA GLU A 454 26.79 -18.09 3.03
C GLU A 454 27.86 -19.15 3.40
N LYS A 455 27.50 -20.43 3.41
CA LYS A 455 28.40 -21.55 3.78
C LYS A 455 29.16 -22.11 2.58
N GLY A 456 29.00 -21.55 1.39
CA GLY A 456 29.78 -21.91 0.20
C GLY A 456 29.36 -23.21 -0.47
N HIS A 457 28.14 -23.72 -0.20
CA HIS A 457 27.60 -24.93 -0.85
C HIS A 457 27.36 -24.74 -2.36
N LEU A 458 27.41 -23.50 -2.85
CA LEU A 458 27.23 -23.18 -4.27
C LEU A 458 28.55 -23.18 -5.07
N LYS A 459 29.73 -23.34 -4.42
CA LYS A 459 31.05 -23.20 -5.08
C LYS A 459 31.26 -24.17 -6.26
N ASP A 460 30.78 -25.38 -6.13
CA ASP A 460 30.88 -26.48 -7.09
C ASP A 460 29.68 -26.59 -8.02
N VAL A 461 28.69 -25.70 -7.89
CA VAL A 461 27.50 -25.66 -8.76
C VAL A 461 27.75 -24.74 -9.95
N GLU A 462 27.49 -25.23 -11.17
CA GLU A 462 27.56 -24.39 -12.38
C GLU A 462 26.55 -23.25 -12.30
N LEU A 463 26.95 -22.05 -12.77
CA LEU A 463 26.13 -20.86 -12.72
C LEU A 463 24.74 -21.06 -13.36
N SER A 464 24.69 -21.77 -14.50
CA SER A 464 23.45 -22.09 -15.23
C SER A 464 22.50 -23.02 -14.48
N LYS A 465 23.00 -23.74 -13.47
CA LYS A 465 22.26 -24.75 -12.70
C LYS A 465 21.89 -24.31 -11.27
N ILE A 466 22.19 -23.08 -10.90
CA ILE A 466 21.88 -22.57 -9.54
C ILE A 466 20.37 -22.66 -9.22
N SER A 467 19.52 -22.30 -10.18
CA SER A 467 18.07 -22.37 -9.99
C SER A 467 17.56 -23.81 -9.88
N ASP A 468 18.13 -24.73 -10.66
CA ASP A 468 17.75 -26.16 -10.61
C ASP A 468 18.21 -26.78 -9.29
N PHE A 469 19.43 -26.45 -8.84
CA PHE A 469 19.96 -26.83 -7.54
C PHE A 469 19.07 -26.35 -6.40
N GLU A 470 18.68 -25.07 -6.41
CA GLU A 470 17.78 -24.50 -5.40
C GLU A 470 16.44 -25.23 -5.36
N ALA A 471 15.81 -25.45 -6.53
CA ALA A 471 14.54 -26.14 -6.61
C ALA A 471 14.62 -27.56 -6.07
N ALA A 472 15.64 -28.34 -6.48
CA ALA A 472 15.86 -29.70 -5.99
C ALA A 472 16.16 -29.73 -4.48
N LEU A 473 16.92 -28.76 -3.98
CA LEU A 473 17.20 -28.63 -2.55
C LEU A 473 15.93 -28.33 -1.74
N GLN A 474 15.09 -27.40 -2.22
CA GLN A 474 13.82 -27.08 -1.54
C GLN A 474 12.90 -28.33 -1.51
N ASP A 475 12.78 -29.07 -2.61
CA ASP A 475 12.01 -30.32 -2.66
C ASP A 475 12.56 -31.37 -1.69
N HIS A 476 13.88 -31.50 -1.61
CA HIS A 476 14.52 -32.41 -0.64
C HIS A 476 14.20 -32.01 0.80
N MET A 477 14.33 -30.74 1.14
CA MET A 477 14.06 -30.22 2.49
C MET A 477 12.59 -30.40 2.89
N ALA A 478 11.67 -30.12 1.97
CA ALA A 478 10.23 -30.28 2.19
C ALA A 478 9.83 -31.75 2.46
N ASN A 479 10.45 -32.70 1.75
CA ASN A 479 10.12 -34.11 1.84
C ASN A 479 10.85 -34.86 2.96
N ASN A 480 12.13 -34.54 3.20
CA ASN A 480 12.99 -35.32 4.10
C ASN A 480 13.28 -34.63 5.44
N GLU A 481 13.25 -33.29 5.48
CA GLU A 481 13.64 -32.49 6.65
C GLU A 481 12.50 -31.58 7.14
N LYS A 482 11.26 -32.05 7.01
CA LYS A 482 10.06 -31.28 7.36
C LYS A 482 10.07 -30.75 8.79
N ALA A 483 10.55 -31.56 9.75
CA ALA A 483 10.61 -31.14 11.15
C ALA A 483 11.53 -29.92 11.37
N LEU A 484 12.67 -29.86 10.64
CA LEU A 484 13.57 -28.72 10.66
C LEU A 484 12.91 -27.48 10.01
N MET A 485 12.25 -27.67 8.87
CA MET A 485 11.52 -26.58 8.18
C MET A 485 10.43 -25.99 9.07
N ASP A 486 9.63 -26.83 9.72
CA ASP A 486 8.56 -26.40 10.65
C ASP A 486 9.16 -25.67 11.87
N LYS A 487 10.28 -26.17 12.42
CA LYS A 487 11.01 -25.55 13.53
C LYS A 487 11.50 -24.14 13.18
N ILE A 488 12.07 -23.97 11.99
CA ILE A 488 12.55 -22.66 11.51
C ILE A 488 11.38 -21.72 11.26
N ASN A 489 10.31 -22.17 10.57
CA ASN A 489 9.14 -21.36 10.31
C ASN A 489 8.44 -20.90 11.60
N GLY A 490 8.39 -21.76 12.62
CA GLY A 490 7.74 -21.45 13.89
C GLY A 490 8.54 -20.51 14.79
N SER A 491 9.87 -20.63 14.82
CA SER A 491 10.72 -19.85 15.72
C SER A 491 11.40 -18.65 15.08
N GLY A 492 11.76 -18.75 13.80
CA GLY A 492 12.61 -17.77 13.12
C GLY A 492 14.01 -17.61 13.75
N ASP A 493 14.38 -18.52 14.63
CA ASP A 493 15.64 -18.47 15.39
C ASP A 493 16.82 -19.03 14.58
N TYR A 494 18.02 -18.62 14.96
CA TYR A 494 19.27 -19.16 14.46
C TYR A 494 20.22 -19.43 15.63
N ASN A 495 20.55 -20.69 15.82
CA ASN A 495 21.47 -21.16 16.87
C ASN A 495 22.37 -22.27 16.31
N LYS A 496 23.32 -22.75 17.12
CA LYS A 496 24.28 -23.79 16.70
C LYS A 496 23.63 -25.12 16.31
N ASP A 497 22.50 -25.44 16.90
CA ASP A 497 21.78 -26.69 16.61
C ASP A 497 21.12 -26.58 15.22
N ILE A 498 20.42 -25.50 14.94
CA ILE A 498 19.81 -25.24 13.63
C ILE A 498 20.90 -25.13 12.55
N GLU A 499 22.04 -24.49 12.84
CA GLU A 499 23.18 -24.41 11.93
C GLU A 499 23.72 -25.81 11.59
N ALA A 500 23.90 -26.66 12.59
CA ALA A 500 24.38 -28.03 12.39
C ALA A 500 23.37 -28.91 11.65
N GLU A 501 22.09 -28.79 11.97
CA GLU A 501 21.00 -29.49 11.25
C GLU A 501 20.92 -29.08 9.78
N LEU A 502 21.02 -27.78 9.46
CA LEU A 502 21.05 -27.27 8.08
C LEU A 502 22.28 -27.77 7.31
N GLU A 503 23.47 -27.71 7.95
CA GLU A 503 24.72 -28.19 7.35
C GLU A 503 24.65 -29.67 7.01
N ALA A 504 24.16 -30.49 7.95
CA ALA A 504 24.00 -31.92 7.73
C ALA A 504 23.00 -32.25 6.63
N ALA A 505 21.85 -31.56 6.60
CA ALA A 505 20.79 -31.78 5.61
C ALA A 505 21.27 -31.42 4.19
N ILE A 506 21.93 -30.26 4.02
CA ILE A 506 22.42 -29.81 2.71
C ILE A 506 23.59 -30.67 2.24
N SER A 507 24.52 -31.06 3.11
CA SER A 507 25.62 -31.96 2.77
C SER A 507 25.08 -33.32 2.30
N LYS A 508 24.12 -33.90 3.02
CA LYS A 508 23.46 -35.15 2.63
C LYS A 508 22.75 -35.03 1.28
N PHE A 509 22.06 -33.91 1.03
CA PHE A 509 21.46 -33.66 -0.28
C PHE A 509 22.49 -33.66 -1.39
N LYS A 510 23.63 -32.97 -1.23
CA LYS A 510 24.71 -32.91 -2.23
C LYS A 510 25.34 -34.25 -2.53
N GLU A 511 25.38 -35.18 -1.55
CA GLU A 511 25.90 -36.55 -1.75
C GLU A 511 24.93 -37.47 -2.49
N THR A 512 23.64 -37.22 -2.39
CA THR A 512 22.59 -38.16 -2.82
C THR A 512 21.79 -37.72 -4.04
N ALA A 513 21.78 -36.45 -4.36
CA ALA A 513 20.97 -35.87 -5.44
C ALA A 513 21.80 -35.48 -6.67
N THR A 514 21.15 -35.55 -7.82
CA THR A 514 21.62 -34.99 -9.09
C THR A 514 20.68 -33.83 -9.47
N TRP A 515 21.26 -32.69 -9.81
CA TRP A 515 20.52 -31.48 -10.22
C TRP A 515 21.01 -30.94 -11.57
#